data_5a27628443468a98d0a90e3a6b2c961f
#
_entry.id   5a27628443468a98d0a90e3a6b2c961f
#
_cell.length_a   1.000
_cell.length_b   1.000
_cell.length_c   1.000
_cell.angle_alpha   90.00
_cell.angle_beta   90.00
_cell.angle_gamma   90.00
#
_symmetry.space_group_name_H-M   'P 1'
#
loop_
_entity.id
_entity.type
_entity.pdbx_description
1 polymer ?
#
loop_
_entity_poly.entity_id
_entity_poly.type
_entity_poly.pdbx_seq_one_letter_code
_entity_poly.pdbx_strand_id
1 'polypeptide(L)'
;MNSEHPLAKAVVEYAKKFREDEENPAWPEARDFVSITGHGVKAIVRNKEIIVGNKSLMLSHNIAIPMDAEEILAEAERMAQTGILVSIDREVVGVLAISDPLKPGAEEAISILKSMKIKSIMVTGDNWGTANSIAKEVGIETVFAEAKPEQKSEKVKDLQVHIRTLFLRSCSLHSEMLISHSN
;
A
#
# COMPACT_ATOMS: atom_id res chain seq x y z
N MET A 1 -1.09 -21.96 -7.68
CA MET A 1 -0.54 -21.52 -6.39
C MET A 1 -1.07 -20.10 -6.15
N ASN A 2 -1.96 -19.89 -5.18
CA ASN A 2 -2.53 -18.56 -4.93
C ASN A 2 -1.60 -17.80 -4.00
N SER A 3 -1.16 -16.61 -4.41
CA SER A 3 -0.42 -15.71 -3.53
C SER A 3 -1.33 -15.26 -2.38
N GLU A 4 -0.88 -15.40 -1.14
CA GLU A 4 -1.60 -14.93 0.04
C GLU A 4 -1.46 -13.42 0.27
N HIS A 5 -0.67 -12.75 -0.56
CA HIS A 5 -0.43 -11.31 -0.43
C HIS A 5 -1.72 -10.51 -0.69
N PRO A 6 -2.08 -9.53 0.16
CA PRO A 6 -3.31 -8.74 0.02
C PRO A 6 -3.46 -8.08 -1.35
N LEU A 7 -2.37 -7.51 -1.90
CA LEU A 7 -2.37 -6.90 -3.23
C LEU A 7 -2.71 -7.91 -4.33
N ALA A 8 -2.22 -9.16 -4.25
CA ALA A 8 -2.54 -10.20 -5.22
C ALA A 8 -4.03 -10.56 -5.18
N LYS A 9 -4.63 -10.61 -3.98
CA LYS A 9 -6.08 -10.85 -3.83
C LYS A 9 -6.89 -9.73 -4.47
N ALA A 10 -6.52 -8.47 -4.25
CA ALA A 10 -7.19 -7.31 -4.85
C ALA A 10 -7.13 -7.36 -6.38
N VAL A 11 -5.98 -7.70 -6.97
CA VAL A 11 -5.82 -7.87 -8.42
C VAL A 11 -6.72 -8.99 -8.96
N VAL A 12 -6.76 -10.14 -8.28
CA VAL A 12 -7.62 -11.27 -8.69
C VAL A 12 -9.10 -10.92 -8.60
N GLU A 13 -9.54 -10.26 -7.55
CA GLU A 13 -10.93 -9.83 -7.40
C GLU A 13 -11.32 -8.80 -8.46
N TYR A 14 -10.44 -7.86 -8.76
CA TYR A 14 -10.65 -6.91 -9.84
C TYR A 14 -10.77 -7.62 -11.19
N ALA A 15 -9.87 -8.56 -11.49
CA ALA A 15 -9.90 -9.32 -12.74
C ALA A 15 -11.17 -10.18 -12.90
N LYS A 16 -11.74 -10.68 -11.80
CA LYS A 16 -13.01 -11.42 -11.83
C LYS A 16 -14.17 -10.58 -12.35
N LYS A 17 -14.21 -9.27 -12.05
CA LYS A 17 -15.27 -8.37 -12.49
C LYS A 17 -15.41 -8.26 -14.01
N PHE A 18 -14.35 -8.56 -14.76
CA PHE A 18 -14.39 -8.57 -16.23
C PHE A 18 -14.81 -9.91 -16.82
N ARG A 19 -15.16 -10.90 -15.97
CA ARG A 19 -15.56 -12.25 -16.36
C ARG A 19 -16.87 -12.68 -15.72
N GLU A 20 -17.72 -11.74 -15.38
CA GLU A 20 -19.01 -11.99 -14.71
C GLU A 20 -19.97 -12.86 -15.55
N ASP A 21 -19.72 -13.00 -16.86
CA ASP A 21 -20.55 -13.82 -17.77
C ASP A 21 -20.14 -15.33 -17.77
N GLU A 22 -19.08 -15.73 -17.08
CA GLU A 22 -18.64 -17.12 -16.99
C GLU A 22 -18.86 -17.68 -15.58
N GLU A 23 -19.79 -18.63 -15.41
CA GLU A 23 -20.06 -19.30 -14.11
C GLU A 23 -18.81 -19.96 -13.48
N ASN A 24 -17.78 -20.24 -14.27
CA ASN A 24 -16.52 -20.82 -13.78
C ASN A 24 -15.34 -20.45 -14.70
N PRO A 25 -14.75 -19.24 -14.59
CA PRO A 25 -13.70 -18.82 -15.50
C PRO A 25 -12.44 -19.69 -15.33
N ALA A 26 -12.08 -20.44 -16.36
CA ALA A 26 -10.82 -21.16 -16.40
C ALA A 26 -9.66 -20.15 -16.53
N TRP A 27 -8.88 -20.00 -15.47
CA TRP A 27 -7.67 -19.18 -15.51
C TRP A 27 -6.58 -19.91 -16.29
N PRO A 28 -5.85 -19.22 -17.19
CA PRO A 28 -4.73 -19.84 -17.88
C PRO A 28 -3.65 -20.25 -16.87
N GLU A 29 -3.03 -21.40 -17.12
CA GLU A 29 -1.95 -21.90 -16.31
C GLU A 29 -0.72 -20.98 -16.42
N ALA A 30 -0.14 -20.64 -15.27
CA ALA A 30 1.10 -19.90 -15.18
C ALA A 30 2.27 -20.89 -15.01
N ARG A 31 3.30 -20.77 -15.85
CA ARG A 31 4.56 -21.53 -15.76
C ARG A 31 5.68 -20.62 -15.29
N ASP A 32 6.74 -21.20 -14.79
CA ASP A 32 7.96 -20.49 -14.34
C ASP A 32 7.64 -19.33 -13.40
N PHE A 33 6.70 -19.56 -12.48
CA PHE A 33 6.29 -18.54 -11.50
C PHE A 33 7.42 -18.29 -10.50
N VAL A 34 7.86 -17.04 -10.44
CA VAL A 34 8.88 -16.56 -9.50
C VAL A 34 8.30 -15.38 -8.70
N SER A 35 8.33 -15.49 -7.38
CA SER A 35 8.02 -14.37 -6.48
C SER A 35 9.32 -13.68 -6.07
N ILE A 36 9.39 -12.36 -6.29
CA ILE A 36 10.54 -11.52 -5.95
C ILE A 36 10.11 -10.66 -4.77
N THR A 37 10.55 -11.05 -3.58
CA THR A 37 10.13 -10.45 -2.31
C THR A 37 10.30 -8.93 -2.31
N GLY A 38 9.25 -8.20 -1.97
CA GLY A 38 9.23 -6.74 -1.92
C GLY A 38 9.18 -6.04 -3.29
N HIS A 39 9.18 -6.77 -4.40
CA HIS A 39 9.22 -6.19 -5.75
C HIS A 39 8.04 -6.60 -6.62
N GLY A 40 7.63 -7.87 -6.60
CA GLY A 40 6.55 -8.37 -7.42
C GLY A 40 6.69 -9.83 -7.83
N VAL A 41 6.12 -10.18 -8.98
CA VAL A 41 6.09 -11.54 -9.50
C VAL A 41 6.40 -11.57 -10.99
N LYS A 42 6.95 -12.70 -11.43
CA LYS A 42 7.20 -13.02 -12.83
C LYS A 42 6.63 -14.39 -13.15
N ALA A 43 6.03 -14.56 -14.32
CA ALA A 43 5.52 -15.85 -14.79
C ALA A 43 5.46 -15.90 -16.33
N ILE A 44 5.28 -17.08 -16.86
CA ILE A 44 4.96 -17.30 -18.28
C ILE A 44 3.49 -17.76 -18.37
N VAL A 45 2.66 -17.00 -19.10
CA VAL A 45 1.26 -17.33 -19.36
C VAL A 45 1.01 -17.28 -20.86
N ARG A 46 0.49 -18.37 -21.45
CA ARG A 46 0.24 -18.47 -22.90
C ARG A 46 1.49 -18.11 -23.73
N ASN A 47 2.65 -18.60 -23.32
CA ASN A 47 3.97 -18.34 -23.92
C ASN A 47 4.41 -16.86 -23.92
N LYS A 48 3.80 -16.00 -23.11
CA LYS A 48 4.20 -14.61 -22.90
C LYS A 48 4.81 -14.44 -21.53
N GLU A 49 5.92 -13.72 -21.45
CA GLU A 49 6.51 -13.32 -20.18
C GLU A 49 5.64 -12.21 -19.56
N ILE A 50 5.17 -12.43 -18.34
CA ILE A 50 4.39 -11.46 -17.60
C ILE A 50 5.16 -11.09 -16.33
N ILE A 51 5.37 -9.79 -16.12
CA ILE A 51 5.97 -9.26 -14.89
C ILE A 51 4.97 -8.27 -14.29
N VAL A 52 4.67 -8.47 -13.00
CA VAL A 52 3.76 -7.61 -12.24
C VAL A 52 4.48 -7.16 -10.98
N GLY A 53 4.67 -5.86 -10.81
CA GLY A 53 5.38 -5.35 -9.64
C GLY A 53 5.68 -3.86 -9.67
N ASN A 54 6.59 -3.43 -8.80
CA ASN A 54 6.96 -2.03 -8.66
C ASN A 54 7.94 -1.55 -9.76
N LYS A 55 8.20 -0.24 -9.78
CA LYS A 55 9.14 0.39 -10.72
C LYS A 55 10.54 -0.24 -10.68
N SER A 56 11.03 -0.59 -9.49
CA SER A 56 12.34 -1.21 -9.32
C SER A 56 12.45 -2.56 -10.03
N LEU A 57 11.38 -3.37 -9.99
CA LEU A 57 11.33 -4.65 -10.69
C LEU A 57 11.40 -4.47 -12.21
N MET A 58 10.64 -3.52 -12.76
CA MET A 58 10.65 -3.23 -14.20
C MET A 58 12.05 -2.82 -14.67
N LEU A 59 12.70 -1.90 -13.96
CA LEU A 59 14.03 -1.43 -14.28
C LEU A 59 15.09 -2.53 -14.18
N SER A 60 15.00 -3.42 -13.19
CA SER A 60 15.93 -4.57 -13.04
C SER A 60 15.82 -5.58 -14.19
N HIS A 61 14.69 -5.60 -14.89
CA HIS A 61 14.47 -6.43 -16.09
C HIS A 61 14.69 -5.64 -17.41
N ASN A 62 15.26 -4.42 -17.34
CA ASN A 62 15.47 -3.54 -18.50
C ASN A 62 14.16 -3.25 -19.26
N ILE A 63 13.06 -3.08 -18.54
CA ILE A 63 11.77 -2.68 -19.10
C ILE A 63 11.65 -1.17 -18.96
N ALA A 64 11.49 -0.48 -20.09
CA ALA A 64 11.26 0.96 -20.11
C ALA A 64 9.85 1.26 -19.60
N ILE A 65 9.74 2.26 -18.74
CA ILE A 65 8.44 2.72 -18.21
C ILE A 65 8.03 3.95 -19.02
N PRO A 66 6.92 3.91 -19.74
CA PRO A 66 6.41 5.03 -20.50
C PRO A 66 6.06 6.21 -19.56
N MET A 67 6.12 7.44 -20.09
CA MET A 67 5.88 8.67 -19.30
C MET A 67 4.46 8.71 -18.74
N ASP A 68 3.47 8.28 -19.49
CA ASP A 68 2.07 8.16 -19.05
C ASP A 68 1.91 7.19 -17.87
N ALA A 69 2.61 6.07 -17.88
CA ALA A 69 2.62 5.13 -16.76
C ALA A 69 3.30 5.74 -15.52
N GLU A 70 4.37 6.53 -15.68
CA GLU A 70 5.00 7.26 -14.58
C GLU A 70 4.06 8.33 -13.97
N GLU A 71 3.30 9.03 -14.80
CA GLU A 71 2.31 10.02 -14.35
C GLU A 71 1.19 9.35 -13.53
N ILE A 72 0.68 8.19 -14.01
CA ILE A 72 -0.34 7.42 -13.27
C ILE A 72 0.21 6.91 -11.93
N LEU A 73 1.46 6.44 -11.89
CA LEU A 73 2.10 6.03 -10.63
C LEU A 73 2.21 7.19 -9.65
N ALA A 74 2.64 8.36 -10.12
CA ALA A 74 2.75 9.56 -9.29
C ALA A 74 1.38 10.03 -8.77
N GLU A 75 0.33 9.91 -9.59
CA GLU A 75 -1.04 10.21 -9.16
C GLU A 75 -1.54 9.21 -8.11
N ALA A 76 -1.31 7.90 -8.34
CA ALA A 76 -1.65 6.86 -7.37
C ALA A 76 -0.98 7.11 -6.01
N GLU A 77 0.30 7.51 -6.02
CA GLU A 77 1.04 7.86 -4.80
C GLU A 77 0.42 9.07 -4.09
N ARG A 78 0.05 10.12 -4.82
CA ARG A 78 -0.65 11.29 -4.26
C ARG A 78 -1.99 10.95 -3.62
N MET A 79 -2.67 9.91 -4.15
CA MET A 79 -3.96 9.41 -3.63
C MET A 79 -3.81 8.32 -2.57
N ALA A 80 -2.62 8.13 -2.00
CA ALA A 80 -2.34 7.07 -1.03
C ALA A 80 -2.61 5.64 -1.55
N GLN A 81 -2.45 5.43 -2.86
CA GLN A 81 -2.64 4.14 -3.51
C GLN A 81 -1.29 3.48 -3.80
N THR A 82 -1.26 2.16 -3.79
CA THR A 82 -0.09 1.40 -4.23
C THR A 82 -0.16 1.21 -5.74
N GLY A 83 0.76 1.85 -6.48
CA GLY A 83 0.90 1.68 -7.91
C GLY A 83 1.68 0.41 -8.26
N ILE A 84 1.12 -0.43 -9.13
CA ILE A 84 1.74 -1.67 -9.62
C ILE A 84 1.76 -1.63 -11.14
N LEU A 85 2.93 -1.87 -11.73
CA LEU A 85 3.10 -1.99 -13.18
C LEU A 85 2.86 -3.42 -13.64
N VAL A 86 2.26 -3.56 -14.81
CA VAL A 86 2.08 -4.83 -15.51
C VAL A 86 2.82 -4.75 -16.83
N SER A 87 3.73 -5.68 -17.08
CA SER A 87 4.38 -5.82 -18.38
C SER A 87 4.12 -7.18 -19.00
N ILE A 88 4.03 -7.20 -20.33
CA ILE A 88 3.92 -8.40 -21.16
C ILE A 88 5.03 -8.33 -22.21
N ASP A 89 5.85 -9.38 -22.30
CA ASP A 89 6.96 -9.49 -23.25
C ASP A 89 7.87 -8.25 -23.24
N ARG A 90 8.18 -7.75 -22.02
CA ARG A 90 9.04 -6.57 -21.75
C ARG A 90 8.43 -5.22 -22.14
N GLU A 91 7.16 -5.15 -22.41
CA GLU A 91 6.45 -3.90 -22.68
C GLU A 91 5.44 -3.63 -21.55
N VAL A 92 5.46 -2.42 -20.98
CA VAL A 92 4.48 -2.02 -19.96
C VAL A 92 3.12 -1.85 -20.64
N VAL A 93 2.14 -2.64 -20.22
CA VAL A 93 0.80 -2.66 -20.81
C VAL A 93 -0.25 -2.03 -19.90
N GLY A 94 0.10 -1.72 -18.65
CA GLY A 94 -0.82 -1.06 -17.74
C GLY A 94 -0.28 -0.80 -16.35
N VAL A 95 -1.01 0.02 -15.61
CA VAL A 95 -0.78 0.36 -14.21
C VAL A 95 -2.02 0.00 -13.42
N LEU A 96 -1.84 -0.66 -12.29
CA LEU A 96 -2.88 -0.95 -11.31
C LEU A 96 -2.65 -0.07 -10.09
N ALA A 97 -3.62 0.77 -9.75
CA ALA A 97 -3.62 1.54 -8.51
C ALA A 97 -4.51 0.83 -7.49
N ILE A 98 -3.93 0.40 -6.38
CA ILE A 98 -4.60 -0.37 -5.34
C ILE A 98 -4.65 0.47 -4.08
N SER A 99 -5.86 0.74 -3.59
CA SER A 99 -6.08 1.38 -2.29
C SER A 99 -6.30 0.32 -1.23
N ASP A 100 -5.69 0.51 -0.07
CA ASP A 100 -6.13 -0.17 1.15
C ASP A 100 -7.15 0.78 1.83
N PRO A 101 -8.44 0.46 1.82
CA PRO A 101 -9.44 1.36 2.37
C PRO A 101 -9.20 1.55 3.86
N LEU A 102 -9.36 2.77 4.34
CA LEU A 102 -9.36 3.05 5.77
C LEU A 102 -10.38 2.16 6.48
N LYS A 103 -10.01 1.69 7.67
CA LYS A 103 -10.97 0.93 8.48
C LYS A 103 -12.19 1.78 8.77
N PRO A 104 -13.41 1.22 8.64
CA PRO A 104 -14.63 1.91 9.03
C PRO A 104 -14.50 2.45 10.46
N GLY A 105 -14.85 3.73 10.66
CA GLY A 105 -14.77 4.39 11.95
C GLY A 105 -13.40 5.00 12.31
N ALA A 106 -12.38 4.92 11.44
CA ALA A 106 -11.07 5.52 11.73
C ALA A 106 -11.17 7.05 11.88
N GLU A 107 -11.83 7.73 10.96
CA GLU A 107 -12.07 9.18 11.02
C GLU A 107 -12.87 9.57 12.28
N GLU A 108 -13.95 8.82 12.58
CA GLU A 108 -14.77 9.05 13.76
C GLU A 108 -13.96 8.88 15.05
N ALA A 109 -13.13 7.83 15.15
CA ALA A 109 -12.27 7.61 16.30
C ALA A 109 -11.28 8.77 16.51
N ILE A 110 -10.65 9.27 15.46
CA ILE A 110 -9.74 10.43 15.55
C ILE A 110 -10.49 11.69 15.94
N SER A 111 -11.69 11.90 15.40
CA SER A 111 -12.56 13.04 15.78
C SER A 111 -12.93 13.02 17.27
N ILE A 112 -13.28 11.84 17.80
CA ILE A 112 -13.56 11.66 19.24
C ILE A 112 -12.32 11.98 20.07
N LEU A 113 -11.14 11.45 19.70
CA LEU A 113 -9.89 11.74 20.40
C LEU A 113 -9.55 13.22 20.39
N LYS A 114 -9.75 13.90 19.26
CA LYS A 114 -9.56 15.36 19.13
C LYS A 114 -10.52 16.12 20.05
N SER A 115 -11.77 15.70 20.17
CA SER A 115 -12.76 16.31 21.08
C SER A 115 -12.35 16.16 22.56
N MET A 116 -11.69 15.05 22.90
CA MET A 116 -11.12 14.77 24.22
C MET A 116 -9.77 15.48 24.46
N LYS A 117 -9.31 16.35 23.53
CA LYS A 117 -8.01 17.03 23.54
C LYS A 117 -6.82 16.07 23.55
N ILE A 118 -7.00 14.88 22.97
CA ILE A 118 -5.94 13.89 22.79
C ILE A 118 -5.28 14.12 21.43
N LYS A 119 -3.98 14.39 21.42
CA LYS A 119 -3.21 14.56 20.20
C LYS A 119 -2.93 13.21 19.54
N SER A 120 -3.32 13.06 18.29
CA SER A 120 -3.04 11.87 17.49
C SER A 120 -1.81 12.13 16.59
N ILE A 121 -0.93 11.13 16.48
CA ILE A 121 0.30 11.18 15.68
C ILE A 121 0.37 9.92 14.85
N MET A 122 0.60 10.06 13.55
CA MET A 122 0.82 8.93 12.65
C MET A 122 2.31 8.65 12.49
N VAL A 123 2.71 7.39 12.71
CA VAL A 123 4.08 6.91 12.45
C VAL A 123 3.99 5.70 11.52
N THR A 124 4.48 5.83 10.30
CA THR A 124 4.36 4.81 9.27
C THR A 124 5.66 4.57 8.51
N GLY A 125 5.84 3.38 7.95
CA GLY A 125 6.91 3.06 7.00
C GLY A 125 6.61 3.47 5.56
N ASP A 126 5.38 3.90 5.28
CA ASP A 126 4.97 4.34 3.94
C ASP A 126 5.66 5.65 3.56
N ASN A 127 5.69 5.95 2.27
CA ASN A 127 6.23 7.21 1.78
C ASN A 127 5.40 8.43 2.26
N TRP A 128 6.01 9.62 2.20
CA TRP A 128 5.39 10.87 2.66
C TRP A 128 4.07 11.20 1.95
N GLY A 129 3.95 10.91 0.65
CA GLY A 129 2.74 11.16 -0.14
C GLY A 129 1.56 10.37 0.40
N THR A 130 1.72 9.06 0.52
CA THR A 130 0.72 8.13 1.07
C THR A 130 0.36 8.48 2.51
N ALA A 131 1.37 8.68 3.36
CA ALA A 131 1.16 8.98 4.77
C ALA A 131 0.37 10.28 4.99
N ASN A 132 0.71 11.35 4.26
CA ASN A 132 0.01 12.63 4.36
C ASN A 132 -1.44 12.56 3.84
N SER A 133 -1.68 11.82 2.75
CA SER A 133 -3.03 11.61 2.23
C SER A 133 -3.93 10.93 3.26
N ILE A 134 -3.46 9.82 3.84
CA ILE A 134 -4.19 9.08 4.86
C ILE A 134 -4.40 9.95 6.11
N ALA A 135 -3.37 10.62 6.59
CA ALA A 135 -3.45 11.48 7.76
C ALA A 135 -4.47 12.62 7.59
N LYS A 136 -4.50 13.23 6.40
CA LYS A 136 -5.47 14.27 6.05
C LYS A 136 -6.89 13.73 6.04
N GLU A 137 -7.10 12.53 5.49
CA GLU A 137 -8.41 11.89 5.42
C GLU A 137 -8.96 11.58 6.81
N VAL A 138 -8.13 11.07 7.74
CA VAL A 138 -8.55 10.78 9.11
C VAL A 138 -8.47 11.98 10.06
N GLY A 139 -7.93 13.13 9.63
CA GLY A 139 -7.83 14.34 10.46
C GLY A 139 -6.63 14.38 11.42
N ILE A 140 -5.53 13.67 11.11
CA ILE A 140 -4.27 13.69 11.85
C ILE A 140 -3.35 14.77 11.28
N GLU A 141 -2.81 15.65 12.14
CA GLU A 141 -1.97 16.80 11.75
C GLU A 141 -0.46 16.48 11.79
N THR A 142 -0.06 15.50 12.61
CA THR A 142 1.35 15.17 12.81
C THR A 142 1.68 13.81 12.23
N VAL A 143 2.58 13.78 11.24
CA VAL A 143 2.97 12.56 10.50
C VAL A 143 4.47 12.35 10.57
N PHE A 144 4.89 11.12 10.81
CA PHE A 144 6.26 10.62 10.64
C PHE A 144 6.20 9.47 9.65
N ALA A 145 6.56 9.75 8.40
CA ALA A 145 6.61 8.79 7.31
C ALA A 145 8.02 8.20 7.13
N GLU A 146 8.13 7.14 6.31
CA GLU A 146 9.39 6.46 5.98
C GLU A 146 10.16 5.95 7.21
N ALA A 147 9.46 5.74 8.32
CA ALA A 147 10.06 5.32 9.56
C ALA A 147 10.41 3.82 9.54
N LYS A 148 11.70 3.50 9.75
CA LYS A 148 12.16 2.12 9.96
C LYS A 148 11.64 1.58 11.30
N PRO A 149 11.56 0.24 11.48
CA PRO A 149 11.06 -0.35 12.74
C PRO A 149 11.74 0.18 14.00
N GLU A 150 13.07 0.38 13.96
CA GLU A 150 13.84 0.92 15.08
C GLU A 150 13.45 2.38 15.37
N GLN A 151 13.28 3.19 14.32
CA GLN A 151 12.89 4.61 14.45
C GLN A 151 11.46 4.76 14.95
N LYS A 152 10.54 3.83 14.60
CA LYS A 152 9.20 3.80 15.18
C LYS A 152 9.25 3.60 16.68
N SER A 153 10.04 2.60 17.14
CA SER A 153 10.20 2.30 18.55
C SER A 153 10.85 3.46 19.34
N GLU A 154 11.86 4.11 18.74
CA GLU A 154 12.52 5.28 19.34
C GLU A 154 11.55 6.46 19.46
N LYS A 155 10.81 6.75 18.39
CA LYS A 155 9.82 7.84 18.41
C LYS A 155 8.72 7.64 19.43
N VAL A 156 8.29 6.39 19.63
CA VAL A 156 7.35 6.03 20.70
C VAL A 156 7.92 6.34 22.07
N LYS A 157 9.19 5.94 22.33
CA LYS A 157 9.86 6.20 23.59
C LYS A 157 10.00 7.70 23.87
N ASP A 158 10.39 8.49 22.86
CA ASP A 158 10.49 9.94 22.98
C ASP A 158 9.16 10.58 23.38
N LEU A 159 8.08 10.14 22.75
CA LEU A 159 6.74 10.63 23.04
C LEU A 159 6.26 10.19 24.43
N GLN A 160 6.63 8.98 24.89
CA GLN A 160 6.30 8.49 26.23
C GLN A 160 7.00 9.25 27.36
N VAL A 161 8.20 9.75 27.12
CA VAL A 161 8.95 10.54 28.10
C VAL A 161 8.29 11.89 28.36
N HIS A 162 7.61 12.45 27.34
CA HIS A 162 7.05 13.80 27.44
C HIS A 162 5.54 13.83 27.67
N ILE A 163 4.83 12.72 27.43
CA ILE A 163 3.36 12.69 27.40
C ILE A 163 2.85 11.31 27.81
N ARG A 164 1.76 11.22 28.59
CA ARG A 164 1.02 9.95 28.79
C ARG A 164 0.41 9.52 27.47
N THR A 165 0.95 8.45 26.88
CA THR A 165 0.60 7.98 25.55
C THR A 165 -0.28 6.73 25.60
N LEU A 166 -1.41 6.71 24.89
CA LEU A 166 -2.22 5.54 24.64
C LEU A 166 -1.90 4.98 23.25
N PHE A 167 -1.56 3.69 23.16
CA PHE A 167 -1.37 2.99 21.90
C PHE A 167 -2.67 2.43 21.37
N LEU A 168 -3.04 2.79 20.14
CA LEU A 168 -3.96 2.01 19.35
C LEU A 168 -3.17 1.32 18.22
N ARG A 169 -2.99 0.02 18.36
CA ARG A 169 -2.41 -0.82 17.31
C ARG A 169 -3.49 -1.06 16.25
N SER A 170 -3.36 -0.44 15.11
CA SER A 170 -4.15 -0.82 13.93
C SER A 170 -3.62 -2.16 13.40
N CYS A 171 -4.47 -3.17 13.36
CA CYS A 171 -4.13 -4.53 12.95
C CYS A 171 -4.20 -4.71 11.42
N SER A 172 -3.60 -3.78 10.68
CA SER A 172 -3.46 -3.90 9.23
C SER A 172 -2.21 -3.15 8.78
N LEU A 173 -1.20 -3.92 8.39
CA LEU A 173 -0.03 -3.52 7.61
C LEU A 173 0.64 -2.17 7.98
N HIS A 174 1.59 -2.22 8.93
CA HIS A 174 2.73 -1.29 9.09
C HIS A 174 2.50 0.13 9.59
N SER A 175 1.29 0.57 9.88
CA SER A 175 1.06 1.88 10.50
C SER A 175 0.72 1.76 11.98
N GLU A 176 1.47 2.43 12.84
CA GLU A 176 1.19 2.58 14.28
C GLU A 176 0.63 3.98 14.53
N MET A 177 -0.52 4.05 15.17
CA MET A 177 -1.13 5.30 15.57
C MET A 177 -0.84 5.56 17.04
N LEU A 178 -0.14 6.64 17.33
CA LEU A 178 0.20 7.10 18.69
C LEU A 178 -0.81 8.13 19.16
N ILE A 179 -1.38 7.91 20.33
CA ILE A 179 -2.31 8.84 20.95
C ILE A 179 -1.69 9.38 22.23
N SER A 180 -1.57 10.70 22.34
CA SER A 180 -1.02 11.37 23.50
C SER A 180 -2.03 12.30 24.15
N HIS A 181 -2.06 12.33 25.50
CA HIS A 181 -2.79 13.33 26.26
C HIS A 181 -1.87 14.55 26.51
N SER A 182 -2.33 15.72 26.16
CA SER A 182 -1.78 16.99 26.64
C SER A 182 -2.65 17.48 27.81
N ASN A 183 -1.99 17.69 28.97
CA ASN A 183 -2.58 18.49 30.06
C ASN A 183 -2.64 19.96 29.65
#